data_85ea3a3335b211c0fbf1ff3722c2655e
#
_entry.id   85ea3a3335b211c0fbf1ff3722c2655e
#
_cell.length_a   1.000
_cell.length_b   1.000
_cell.length_c   1.000
_cell.angle_alpha   90.00
_cell.angle_beta   90.00
_cell.angle_gamma   90.00
#
_symmetry.space_group_name_H-M   'P 1'
#
loop_
_entity.id
_entity.type
_entity.pdbx_description
1 polymer ?
#
loop_
_entity_poly.entity_id
_entity_poly.type
_entity_poly.pdbx_seq_one_letter_code
_entity_poly.pdbx_strand_id
1 'polypeptide(L)' 'MSKTQTIADLLQARRIDWRRIEALGGDPRQIMVEAGQHGDRELVRRARRRIERAG' A
#
# COMPACT_ATOMS: atom_id res chain seq x y z
N MET A 1 8.57 22.12 -10.39
CA MET A 1 9.11 21.27 -9.31
C MET A 1 8.39 19.94 -9.27
N SER A 2 9.13 18.91 -9.46
CA SER A 2 8.56 17.56 -9.37
C SER A 2 8.45 17.16 -7.91
N LYS A 3 7.23 16.86 -7.49
CA LYS A 3 7.03 16.22 -6.18
C LYS A 3 7.41 14.77 -6.30
N THR A 4 8.33 14.35 -5.46
CA THR A 4 8.63 12.92 -5.34
C THR A 4 7.48 12.25 -4.63
N GLN A 5 6.80 11.34 -5.32
CA GLN A 5 5.74 10.56 -4.71
C GLN A 5 6.33 9.58 -3.72
N THR A 6 5.80 9.59 -2.50
CA THR A 6 6.20 8.64 -1.46
C THR A 6 5.14 7.55 -1.33
N ILE A 7 5.51 6.45 -0.67
CA ILE A 7 4.56 5.36 -0.39
C ILE A 7 3.38 5.89 0.42
N ALA A 8 3.64 6.78 1.38
CA ALA A 8 2.58 7.37 2.20
C ALA A 8 1.56 8.14 1.35
N ASP A 9 2.04 8.90 0.36
CA ASP A 9 1.17 9.63 -0.55
C ASP A 9 0.29 8.68 -1.37
N LEU A 10 0.87 7.57 -1.83
CA LEU A 10 0.13 6.57 -2.60
C LEU A 10 -0.93 5.86 -1.76
N LEU A 11 -0.63 5.62 -0.48
CA LEU A 11 -1.57 4.97 0.42
C LEU A 11 -2.74 5.87 0.79
N GLN A 12 -2.55 7.20 0.78
CA GLN A 12 -3.61 8.16 1.05
C GLN A 12 -4.47 8.45 -0.18
N ALA A 13 -4.02 8.07 -1.37
CA ALA A 13 -4.78 8.27 -2.59
C ALA A 13 -6.03 7.40 -2.61
N ARG A 14 -7.11 7.88 -3.26
CA ARG A 14 -8.33 7.11 -3.41
C ARG A 14 -8.11 5.78 -4.10
N ARG A 15 -7.18 5.76 -5.07
CA ARG A 15 -6.76 4.55 -5.75
C ARG A 15 -5.33 4.26 -5.34
N ILE A 16 -5.12 3.10 -4.77
CA ILE A 16 -3.78 2.66 -4.40
C ILE A 16 -3.14 2.02 -5.63
N ASP A 17 -2.01 2.57 -6.04
CA ASP A 17 -1.21 2.02 -7.13
C ASP A 17 -0.15 1.09 -6.55
N TRP A 18 -0.49 -0.18 -6.45
CA TRP A 18 0.40 -1.19 -5.87
C TRP A 18 1.68 -1.37 -6.68
N ARG A 19 1.61 -1.22 -8.00
CA ARG A 19 2.81 -1.33 -8.84
C ARG A 19 3.82 -0.24 -8.50
N ARG A 20 3.32 0.97 -8.27
CA ARG A 20 4.17 2.09 -7.92
C ARG A 20 4.73 1.95 -6.51
N ILE A 21 3.91 1.47 -5.58
CA ILE A 21 4.35 1.19 -4.22
C ILE A 21 5.47 0.15 -4.23
N GLU A 22 5.32 -0.92 -4.99
CA GLU A 22 6.34 -1.96 -5.12
C GLU A 22 7.60 -1.43 -5.78
N ALA A 23 7.48 -0.57 -6.78
CA ALA A 23 8.61 0.07 -7.44
C ALA A 23 9.41 0.97 -6.49
N LEU A 24 8.74 1.55 -5.49
CA LEU A 24 9.37 2.36 -4.45
C LEU A 24 9.91 1.53 -3.28
N GLY A 25 9.87 0.21 -3.40
CA GLY A 25 10.36 -0.68 -2.36
C GLY A 25 9.34 -1.06 -1.29
N GLY A 26 8.05 -0.77 -1.52
CA GLY A 26 6.98 -1.14 -0.60
C GLY A 26 6.61 -2.61 -0.72
N ASP A 27 6.29 -3.24 0.40
CA ASP A 27 5.86 -4.63 0.46
C ASP A 27 4.40 -4.67 0.94
N PRO A 28 3.47 -5.22 0.14
CA PRO A 28 2.06 -5.33 0.54
C PRO A 28 1.86 -6.05 1.88
N ARG A 29 2.68 -7.05 2.16
CA ARG A 29 2.57 -7.80 3.42
C ARG A 29 2.90 -6.92 4.62
N GLN A 30 3.96 -6.13 4.51
CA GLN A 30 4.35 -5.20 5.56
C GLN A 30 3.32 -4.10 5.74
N ILE A 31 2.79 -3.59 4.63
CA ILE A 31 1.73 -2.58 4.66
C ILE A 31 0.49 -3.15 5.35
N MET A 32 0.13 -4.39 5.09
CA MET A 32 -1.00 -5.05 5.72
C MET A 32 -0.82 -5.11 7.24
N VAL A 33 0.38 -5.51 7.71
CA VAL A 33 0.68 -5.60 9.13
C VAL A 33 0.61 -4.22 9.79
N GLU A 34 1.22 -3.22 9.19
CA GLU A 34 1.21 -1.86 9.72
C GLU A 34 -0.20 -1.29 9.75
N ALA A 35 -0.97 -1.52 8.70
CA ALA A 35 -2.36 -1.06 8.65
C ALA A 35 -3.19 -1.70 9.75
N GLY A 36 -2.96 -2.98 10.03
CA GLY A 36 -3.61 -3.67 11.13
C GLY A 36 -3.28 -3.06 12.48
N GLN A 37 -2.02 -2.68 12.69
CA GLN A 37 -1.58 -2.03 13.93
C GLN A 37 -2.23 -0.67 14.13
N HIS A 38 -2.49 0.06 13.04
CA HIS A 38 -3.14 1.36 13.08
C HIS A 38 -4.67 1.28 13.04
N GLY A 39 -5.22 0.09 12.93
CA GLY A 39 -6.66 -0.10 12.87
C GLY A 39 -7.30 0.26 11.54
N ASP A 40 -6.51 0.36 10.48
CA ASP A 40 -7.00 0.67 9.14
C ASP A 40 -7.45 -0.60 8.43
N ARG A 41 -8.70 -0.98 8.69
CA ARG A 41 -9.26 -2.23 8.15
C ARG A 41 -9.37 -2.22 6.64
N GLU A 42 -9.67 -1.07 6.06
CA GLU A 42 -9.81 -0.94 4.61
C GLU A 42 -8.48 -1.17 3.90
N LEU A 43 -7.42 -0.59 4.43
CA LEU A 43 -6.08 -0.77 3.87
C LEU A 43 -5.61 -2.22 4.04
N VAL A 44 -5.90 -2.85 5.18
CA VAL A 44 -5.62 -4.27 5.40
C VAL A 44 -6.29 -5.12 4.30
N ARG A 45 -7.56 -4.86 4.03
CA ARG A 45 -8.33 -5.60 3.02
C ARG A 45 -7.72 -5.43 1.63
N ARG A 46 -7.35 -4.23 1.28
CA ARG A 46 -6.75 -3.94 -0.03
C ARG A 46 -5.39 -4.58 -0.20
N ALA A 47 -4.56 -4.50 0.83
CA ALA A 47 -3.24 -5.12 0.81
C ALA A 47 -3.35 -6.64 0.71
N ARG A 48 -4.30 -7.21 1.44
CA ARG A 48 -4.57 -8.65 1.39
C ARG A 48 -4.97 -9.10 -0.02
N ARG A 49 -5.83 -8.35 -0.69
CA ARG A 49 -6.20 -8.64 -2.07
C ARG A 49 -4.99 -8.64 -3.00
N ARG A 50 -4.11 -7.68 -2.81
CA ARG A 50 -2.90 -7.61 -3.61
C ARG A 50 -2.01 -8.82 -3.41
N ILE A 51 -1.85 -9.26 -2.16
CA ILE A 51 -1.06 -10.45 -1.82
C ILE A 51 -1.66 -11.69 -2.47
N GLU A 52 -2.97 -11.85 -2.38
CA GLU A 52 -3.67 -12.99 -2.98
C GLU A 52 -3.54 -13.01 -4.49
N ARG A 53 -3.57 -11.85 -5.14
CA ARG A 53 -3.42 -11.76 -6.59
C ARG A 53 -2.01 -12.08 -7.05
N ALA A 54 -1.01 -11.71 -6.27
CA ALA A 54 0.39 -11.93 -6.61
C ALA A 54 0.81 -13.38 -6.35
N GLY A 55 0.12 -14.06 -5.48
CA GLY A 55 0.35 -15.46 -5.17
C GLY A 55 -0.42 -16.37 -6.12
#